data_59871246d9536cf890e9bad6da1cf5e1
#
_entry.id   59871246d9536cf890e9bad6da1cf5e1
#
_cell.length_a   1.000
_cell.length_b   1.000
_cell.length_c   1.000
_cell.angle_alpha   90.00
_cell.angle_beta   90.00
_cell.angle_gamma   90.00
#
_symmetry.space_group_name_H-M   'P 1'
#
loop_
_entity.id
_entity.type
_entity.pdbx_description
1 polymer ?
#
loop_
_entity_poly.entity_id
_entity_poly.type
_entity_poly.pdbx_seq_one_letter_code
_entity_poly.pdbx_strand_id
1 'polypeptide(L)'
;MLRLRQAQLEQEARAVGIRLAAVETRLGMIDKESTMSADYVVKQLPAQRLVAVTATLDPADLGTHIGPMFDAVAADLDTIKGALDTPVATYQLTEDGQMDVVVGYAWTGEPPAGTEVVDLPATRAVCGVHLGPMSGIHASWQSLHSWLVANAHEFSGPCRELYVRAESDDQADWVTELQQPITG
;
A
#
# COMPACT_ATOMS: atom_id res chain seq x y z
N MET A 1 -17.74 -2.26 -57.42
CA MET A 1 -18.28 -1.43 -56.30
C MET A 1 -17.96 -2.08 -54.92
N LEU A 2 -18.21 -3.35 -54.67
CA LEU A 2 -17.97 -3.99 -53.38
C LEU A 2 -16.49 -3.99 -52.92
N ARG A 3 -15.53 -4.24 -53.80
CA ARG A 3 -14.09 -4.24 -53.47
C ARG A 3 -13.55 -2.87 -53.05
N LEU A 4 -14.08 -1.78 -53.63
CA LEU A 4 -13.68 -0.42 -53.24
C LEU A 4 -14.18 -0.08 -51.83
N ARG A 5 -15.39 -0.50 -51.50
CA ARG A 5 -15.97 -0.31 -50.17
C ARG A 5 -15.28 -1.12 -49.09
N GLN A 6 -14.83 -2.33 -49.44
CA GLN A 6 -14.04 -3.15 -48.53
C GLN A 6 -12.68 -2.53 -48.23
N ALA A 7 -11.96 -2.02 -49.25
CA ALA A 7 -10.67 -1.37 -49.07
C ALA A 7 -10.80 -0.08 -48.22
N GLN A 8 -11.91 0.65 -48.39
CA GLN A 8 -12.19 1.84 -47.62
C GLN A 8 -12.45 1.54 -46.14
N LEU A 9 -13.23 0.48 -45.84
CA LEU A 9 -13.48 0.04 -44.47
C LEU A 9 -12.21 -0.49 -43.79
N GLU A 10 -11.35 -1.20 -44.53
CA GLU A 10 -10.06 -1.66 -44.01
C GLU A 10 -9.12 -0.49 -43.70
N GLN A 11 -9.16 0.57 -44.49
CA GLN A 11 -8.36 1.78 -44.24
C GLN A 11 -8.89 2.55 -43.03
N GLU A 12 -10.21 2.67 -42.88
CA GLU A 12 -10.83 3.30 -41.71
C GLU A 12 -10.55 2.51 -40.43
N ALA A 13 -10.62 1.17 -40.45
CA ALA A 13 -10.29 0.33 -39.32
C ALA A 13 -8.82 0.47 -38.87
N ARG A 14 -7.88 0.56 -39.84
CA ARG A 14 -6.46 0.81 -39.52
C ARG A 14 -6.26 2.21 -38.90
N ALA A 15 -6.94 3.22 -39.42
CA ALA A 15 -6.84 4.59 -38.89
C ALA A 15 -7.39 4.68 -37.46
N VAL A 16 -8.49 3.96 -37.14
CA VAL A 16 -9.03 3.86 -35.78
C VAL A 16 -8.07 3.12 -34.86
N GLY A 17 -7.47 2.01 -35.30
CA GLY A 17 -6.47 1.26 -34.51
C GLY A 17 -5.25 2.11 -34.14
N ILE A 18 -4.74 2.92 -35.09
CA ILE A 18 -3.61 3.83 -34.82
C ILE A 18 -3.99 4.91 -33.81
N ARG A 19 -5.22 5.44 -33.88
CA ARG A 19 -5.70 6.45 -32.93
C ARG A 19 -5.89 5.85 -31.53
N LEU A 20 -6.41 4.65 -31.44
CA LEU A 20 -6.59 3.95 -30.17
C LEU A 20 -5.23 3.70 -29.49
N ALA A 21 -4.26 3.17 -30.22
CA ALA A 21 -2.90 2.96 -29.70
C ALA A 21 -2.22 4.26 -29.25
N ALA A 22 -2.46 5.38 -29.94
CA ALA A 22 -1.94 6.69 -29.55
C ALA A 22 -2.61 7.22 -28.27
N VAL A 23 -3.91 6.97 -28.08
CA VAL A 23 -4.64 7.31 -26.85
C VAL A 23 -4.17 6.46 -25.68
N GLU A 24 -4.01 5.15 -25.87
CA GLU A 24 -3.49 4.24 -24.84
C GLU A 24 -2.07 4.62 -24.41
N THR A 25 -1.19 4.97 -25.37
CA THR A 25 0.17 5.47 -25.08
C THR A 25 0.12 6.78 -24.28
N ARG A 26 -0.81 7.66 -24.60
CA ARG A 26 -0.94 8.97 -23.93
C ARG A 26 -1.54 8.83 -22.54
N LEU A 27 -2.50 7.91 -22.34
CA LEU A 27 -3.01 7.53 -21.01
C LEU A 27 -1.92 6.92 -20.16
N GLY A 28 -1.12 6.01 -20.70
CA GLY A 28 0.02 5.43 -19.98
C GLY A 28 1.13 6.44 -19.63
N MET A 29 1.27 7.54 -20.40
CA MET A 29 2.15 8.65 -20.05
C MET A 29 1.54 9.52 -18.93
N ILE A 30 0.24 9.79 -18.97
CA ILE A 30 -0.48 10.56 -17.93
C ILE A 30 -0.46 9.79 -16.61
N ASP A 31 -0.66 8.49 -16.63
CA ASP A 31 -0.52 7.64 -15.43
C ASP A 31 0.91 7.67 -14.88
N LYS A 32 1.93 7.64 -15.74
CA LYS A 32 3.33 7.80 -15.32
C LYS A 32 3.64 9.20 -14.77
N GLU A 33 3.12 10.26 -15.38
CA GLU A 33 3.30 11.62 -14.88
C GLU A 33 2.54 11.86 -13.57
N SER A 34 1.34 11.30 -13.40
CA SER A 34 0.61 11.31 -12.12
C SER A 34 1.36 10.54 -11.03
N THR A 35 2.02 9.43 -11.38
CA THR A 35 2.85 8.65 -10.47
C THR A 35 4.16 9.38 -10.12
N MET A 36 4.68 10.24 -11.00
CA MET A 36 5.89 11.06 -10.76
C MET A 36 5.63 12.32 -9.93
N SER A 37 4.38 12.70 -9.68
CA SER A 37 3.98 13.86 -8.86
C SER A 37 3.53 13.48 -7.45
N ALA A 38 3.81 12.28 -6.97
CA ALA A 38 3.58 11.94 -5.57
C ALA A 38 4.60 12.69 -4.70
N ASP A 39 4.10 13.56 -3.82
CA ASP A 39 4.93 14.28 -2.85
C ASP A 39 5.41 13.32 -1.77
N TYR A 40 6.61 12.71 -1.99
CA TYR A 40 7.26 11.90 -0.97
C TYR A 40 8.04 12.79 -0.01
N VAL A 41 7.89 12.53 1.29
CA VAL A 41 8.55 13.30 2.33
C VAL A 41 9.38 12.41 3.25
N VAL A 42 10.53 12.89 3.67
CA VAL A 42 11.33 12.22 4.69
C VAL A 42 10.84 12.68 6.05
N LYS A 43 10.43 11.72 6.90
CA LYS A 43 9.95 11.98 8.27
C LYS A 43 10.80 11.25 9.30
N GLN A 44 10.88 11.80 10.50
CA GLN A 44 11.26 11.07 11.70
C GLN A 44 9.99 10.46 12.30
N LEU A 45 9.91 9.13 12.27
CA LEU A 45 8.82 8.40 12.89
C LEU A 45 9.19 8.11 14.35
N PRO A 46 8.31 8.42 15.31
CA PRO A 46 8.53 8.07 16.71
C PRO A 46 8.51 6.56 16.93
N ALA A 47 9.07 6.10 18.04
CA ALA A 47 8.83 4.74 18.50
C ALA A 47 7.34 4.56 18.80
N GLN A 48 6.79 3.41 18.44
CA GLN A 48 5.38 3.10 18.63
C GLN A 48 5.24 1.69 19.20
N ARG A 49 4.47 1.58 20.28
CA ARG A 49 4.12 0.29 20.89
C ARG A 49 2.74 -0.13 20.38
N LEU A 50 2.67 -1.33 19.83
CA LEU A 50 1.44 -1.92 19.31
C LEU A 50 0.99 -3.08 20.19
N VAL A 51 -0.31 -3.26 20.29
CA VAL A 51 -0.91 -4.56 20.52
C VAL A 51 -1.23 -5.15 19.15
N ALA A 52 -0.79 -6.37 18.89
CA ALA A 52 -0.77 -6.90 17.54
C ALA A 52 -0.98 -8.42 17.48
N VAL A 53 -1.29 -8.89 16.31
CA VAL A 53 -1.11 -10.29 15.89
C VAL A 53 -0.04 -10.32 14.80
N THR A 54 0.71 -11.44 14.79
CA THR A 54 1.77 -11.66 13.81
C THR A 54 1.50 -12.91 12.99
N ALA A 55 1.97 -12.93 11.76
CA ALA A 55 1.90 -14.10 10.89
C ALA A 55 3.03 -14.07 9.87
N THR A 56 3.45 -15.25 9.41
CA THR A 56 4.29 -15.39 8.21
C THR A 56 3.42 -15.96 7.10
N LEU A 57 3.27 -15.21 6.01
CA LEU A 57 2.31 -15.48 4.92
C LEU A 57 3.02 -15.54 3.57
N ASP A 58 2.41 -16.26 2.62
CA ASP A 58 2.78 -16.10 1.20
C ASP A 58 2.37 -14.68 0.75
N PRO A 59 3.24 -13.94 0.04
CA PRO A 59 2.90 -12.63 -0.49
C PRO A 59 1.61 -12.59 -1.33
N ALA A 60 1.26 -13.69 -2.00
CA ALA A 60 0.03 -13.80 -2.79
C ALA A 60 -1.24 -13.80 -1.92
N ASP A 61 -1.14 -14.18 -0.66
CA ASP A 61 -2.27 -14.34 0.25
C ASP A 61 -2.52 -13.10 1.15
N LEU A 62 -1.64 -12.10 1.12
CA LEU A 62 -1.73 -10.90 1.97
C LEU A 62 -3.11 -10.22 1.90
N GLY A 63 -3.63 -10.04 0.68
CA GLY A 63 -4.91 -9.35 0.47
C GLY A 63 -6.12 -10.02 1.14
N THR A 64 -6.04 -11.31 1.43
CA THR A 64 -7.12 -12.08 2.08
C THR A 64 -6.96 -12.21 3.59
N HIS A 65 -5.74 -11.99 4.12
CA HIS A 65 -5.43 -12.21 5.54
C HIS A 65 -5.36 -10.93 6.37
N ILE A 66 -4.92 -9.81 5.79
CA ILE A 66 -4.69 -8.57 6.55
C ILE A 66 -5.98 -8.05 7.21
N GLY A 67 -7.11 -8.00 6.49
CA GLY A 67 -8.39 -7.58 7.06
C GLY A 67 -8.80 -8.43 8.27
N PRO A 68 -8.93 -9.77 8.13
CA PRO A 68 -9.22 -10.66 9.25
C PRO A 68 -8.25 -10.55 10.44
N MET A 69 -6.96 -10.23 10.21
CA MET A 69 -5.99 -9.99 11.30
C MET A 69 -6.35 -8.72 12.07
N PHE A 70 -6.73 -7.63 11.40
CA PHE A 70 -7.21 -6.42 12.06
C PHE A 70 -8.48 -6.69 12.86
N ASP A 71 -9.44 -7.44 12.28
CA ASP A 71 -10.68 -7.81 12.96
C ASP A 71 -10.40 -8.62 14.24
N ALA A 72 -9.44 -9.55 14.19
CA ALA A 72 -9.06 -10.35 15.36
C ALA A 72 -8.50 -9.49 16.50
N VAL A 73 -7.62 -8.53 16.19
CA VAL A 73 -7.11 -7.60 17.21
C VAL A 73 -8.23 -6.69 17.73
N ALA A 74 -9.06 -6.15 16.84
CA ALA A 74 -10.14 -5.24 17.20
C ALA A 74 -11.20 -5.88 18.08
N ALA A 75 -11.55 -7.14 17.83
CA ALA A 75 -12.57 -7.87 18.61
C ALA A 75 -12.23 -7.93 20.11
N ASP A 76 -10.97 -8.11 20.46
CA ASP A 76 -10.49 -8.14 21.84
C ASP A 76 -10.38 -6.72 22.46
N LEU A 77 -10.15 -5.70 21.63
CA LEU A 77 -10.02 -4.30 22.05
C LEU A 77 -11.35 -3.54 22.12
N ASP A 78 -12.37 -3.99 21.41
CA ASP A 78 -13.68 -3.31 21.29
C ASP A 78 -14.42 -3.20 22.63
N THR A 79 -14.04 -4.02 23.62
CA THR A 79 -14.50 -3.92 25.00
C THR A 79 -13.92 -2.69 25.74
N ILE A 80 -12.87 -2.09 25.20
CA ILE A 80 -12.16 -0.95 25.82
C ILE A 80 -12.41 0.28 24.96
N LYS A 81 -13.57 0.95 25.18
CA LYS A 81 -13.99 2.12 24.40
C LYS A 81 -12.89 3.18 24.30
N GLY A 82 -12.56 3.55 23.07
CA GLY A 82 -11.58 4.60 22.75
C GLY A 82 -10.13 4.12 22.69
N ALA A 83 -9.89 2.81 22.71
CA ALA A 83 -8.56 2.22 22.65
C ALA A 83 -8.00 2.05 21.24
N LEU A 84 -8.88 2.02 20.23
CA LEU A 84 -8.46 1.85 18.84
C LEU A 84 -7.96 3.19 18.30
N ASP A 85 -6.65 3.31 18.24
CA ASP A 85 -5.94 4.37 17.51
C ASP A 85 -5.71 3.88 16.07
N THR A 86 -5.02 4.68 15.28
CA THR A 86 -4.78 4.39 13.87
C THR A 86 -4.19 2.99 13.67
N PRO A 87 -4.82 2.13 12.83
CA PRO A 87 -4.31 0.80 12.53
C PRO A 87 -2.98 0.85 11.80
N VAL A 88 -2.09 -0.09 12.12
CA VAL A 88 -0.76 -0.21 11.50
C VAL A 88 -0.55 -1.66 11.06
N ALA A 89 -0.08 -1.83 9.83
CA ALA A 89 0.50 -3.09 9.39
C ALA A 89 1.97 -2.91 9.04
N THR A 90 2.81 -3.90 9.32
CA THR A 90 4.20 -3.92 8.88
C THR A 90 4.49 -5.18 8.09
N TYR A 91 5.41 -5.07 7.14
CA TYR A 91 5.75 -6.15 6.22
C TYR A 91 7.26 -6.26 6.07
N GLN A 92 7.78 -7.45 6.28
CA GLN A 92 9.19 -7.76 6.08
C GLN A 92 9.32 -9.04 5.24
N LEU A 93 9.93 -8.92 4.07
CA LEU A 93 10.24 -10.09 3.25
C LEU A 93 11.33 -10.92 3.94
N THR A 94 11.10 -12.22 4.07
CA THR A 94 12.03 -13.18 4.63
C THR A 94 12.98 -13.75 3.57
N GLU A 95 14.04 -14.42 3.97
CA GLU A 95 15.04 -14.99 3.04
C GLU A 95 14.45 -16.12 2.16
N ASP A 96 13.43 -16.83 2.66
CA ASP A 96 12.72 -17.90 1.95
C ASP A 96 11.53 -17.39 1.09
N GLY A 97 11.36 -16.06 0.99
CA GLY A 97 10.38 -15.42 0.12
C GLY A 97 8.97 -15.33 0.71
N GLN A 98 8.82 -15.64 2.00
CA GLN A 98 7.60 -15.37 2.75
C GLN A 98 7.54 -13.91 3.21
N MET A 99 6.43 -13.49 3.77
CA MET A 99 6.24 -12.16 4.33
C MET A 99 5.91 -12.26 5.81
N ASP A 100 6.80 -11.76 6.67
CA ASP A 100 6.47 -11.53 8.07
C ASP A 100 5.60 -10.29 8.19
N VAL A 101 4.45 -10.47 8.80
CA VAL A 101 3.40 -9.46 8.93
C VAL A 101 3.10 -9.23 10.40
N VAL A 102 3.01 -7.97 10.79
CA VAL A 102 2.49 -7.53 12.09
C VAL A 102 1.30 -6.61 11.81
N VAL A 103 0.17 -6.90 12.42
CA VAL A 103 -1.04 -6.08 12.30
C VAL A 103 -1.50 -5.70 13.70
N GLY A 104 -1.70 -4.41 13.96
CA GLY A 104 -2.06 -3.98 15.30
C GLY A 104 -2.47 -2.52 15.41
N TYR A 105 -2.67 -2.11 16.65
CA TYR A 105 -3.06 -0.77 17.04
C TYR A 105 -2.12 -0.22 18.11
N ALA A 106 -1.95 1.11 18.15
CA ALA A 106 -1.19 1.76 19.22
C ALA A 106 -1.82 1.42 20.59
N TRP A 107 -0.99 1.04 21.55
CA TRP A 107 -1.46 0.51 22.82
C TRP A 107 -0.53 0.84 23.99
N THR A 108 -1.09 1.16 25.15
CA THR A 108 -0.33 1.47 26.35
C THR A 108 -0.62 0.53 27.54
N GLY A 109 -1.66 -0.32 27.42
CA GLY A 109 -2.08 -1.25 28.48
C GLY A 109 -1.45 -2.62 28.38
N GLU A 110 -1.95 -3.55 29.21
CA GLU A 110 -1.64 -4.98 29.07
C GLU A 110 -2.29 -5.53 27.81
N PRO A 111 -1.62 -6.40 27.05
CA PRO A 111 -2.18 -6.99 25.83
C PRO A 111 -3.32 -7.95 26.20
N PRO A 112 -4.45 -7.91 25.47
CA PRO A 112 -5.50 -8.91 25.57
C PRO A 112 -4.99 -10.33 25.24
N ALA A 113 -5.72 -11.35 25.69
CA ALA A 113 -5.39 -12.73 25.36
C ALA A 113 -5.44 -12.93 23.81
N GLY A 114 -4.47 -13.64 23.25
CA GLY A 114 -4.38 -13.89 21.80
C GLY A 114 -3.67 -12.79 21.01
N THR A 115 -3.25 -11.71 21.69
CA THR A 115 -2.42 -10.65 21.10
C THR A 115 -1.04 -10.59 21.77
N GLU A 116 -0.11 -9.91 21.15
CA GLU A 116 1.22 -9.66 21.68
C GLU A 116 1.59 -8.18 21.58
N VAL A 117 2.60 -7.78 22.34
CA VAL A 117 3.17 -6.43 22.27
C VAL A 117 4.30 -6.42 21.26
N VAL A 118 4.21 -5.53 20.28
CA VAL A 118 5.26 -5.27 19.31
C VAL A 118 5.71 -3.82 19.41
N ASP A 119 6.99 -3.61 19.70
CA ASP A 119 7.58 -2.28 19.75
C ASP A 119 8.25 -1.95 18.41
N LEU A 120 7.68 -1.00 17.69
CA LEU A 120 8.27 -0.43 16.49
C LEU A 120 9.28 0.65 16.90
N PRO A 121 10.56 0.52 16.52
CA PRO A 121 11.56 1.52 16.90
C PRO A 121 11.31 2.84 16.20
N ALA A 122 11.78 3.93 16.82
CA ALA A 122 11.89 5.21 16.14
C ALA A 122 12.81 5.08 14.93
N THR A 123 12.43 5.65 13.81
CA THR A 123 13.18 5.51 12.57
C THR A 123 12.99 6.71 11.67
N ARG A 124 13.92 6.91 10.76
CA ARG A 124 13.77 7.82 9.63
C ARG A 124 13.13 7.04 8.48
N ALA A 125 12.11 7.61 7.85
CA ALA A 125 11.39 6.96 6.77
C ALA A 125 11.03 7.93 5.64
N VAL A 126 10.96 7.42 4.43
CA VAL A 126 10.27 8.09 3.32
C VAL A 126 8.81 7.70 3.38
N CYS A 127 7.95 8.71 3.38
CA CYS A 127 6.50 8.54 3.46
C CYS A 127 5.81 9.06 2.21
N GLY A 128 4.79 8.34 1.78
CA GLY A 128 3.88 8.71 0.70
C GLY A 128 2.45 8.40 1.10
N VAL A 129 1.48 8.86 0.32
CA VAL A 129 0.06 8.60 0.59
C VAL A 129 -0.54 7.81 -0.56
N HIS A 130 -1.21 6.72 -0.23
CA HIS A 130 -2.09 5.99 -1.12
C HIS A 130 -3.53 6.41 -0.87
N LEU A 131 -4.25 6.75 -1.94
CA LEU A 131 -5.67 7.10 -1.91
C LEU A 131 -6.48 6.05 -2.64
N GLY A 132 -7.58 5.62 -2.04
CA GLY A 132 -8.53 4.73 -2.66
C GLY A 132 -8.31 3.24 -2.35
N PRO A 133 -8.77 2.34 -3.25
CA PRO A 133 -8.86 0.92 -2.98
C PRO A 133 -7.50 0.25 -2.78
N MET A 134 -7.41 -0.64 -1.79
CA MET A 134 -6.19 -1.41 -1.50
C MET A 134 -5.71 -2.28 -2.65
N SER A 135 -6.58 -2.60 -3.62
CA SER A 135 -6.17 -3.27 -4.86
C SER A 135 -5.16 -2.46 -5.68
N GLY A 136 -5.10 -1.13 -5.49
CA GLY A 136 -4.15 -0.21 -6.14
C GLY A 136 -2.86 0.03 -5.35
N ILE A 137 -2.76 -0.41 -4.10
CA ILE A 137 -1.66 -0.05 -3.19
C ILE A 137 -0.28 -0.51 -3.70
N HIS A 138 -0.25 -1.63 -4.44
CA HIS A 138 0.98 -2.14 -5.03
C HIS A 138 1.66 -1.13 -5.97
N ALA A 139 0.89 -0.42 -6.78
CA ALA A 139 1.40 0.62 -7.67
C ALA A 139 1.99 1.81 -6.89
N SER A 140 1.37 2.19 -5.77
CA SER A 140 1.87 3.25 -4.89
C SER A 140 3.18 2.85 -4.21
N TRP A 141 3.30 1.59 -3.73
CA TRP A 141 4.56 1.05 -3.21
C TRP A 141 5.66 1.02 -4.26
N GLN A 142 5.35 0.56 -5.47
CA GLN A 142 6.32 0.53 -6.58
C GLN A 142 6.83 1.94 -6.92
N SER A 143 5.95 2.93 -6.93
CA SER A 143 6.30 4.32 -7.16
C SER A 143 7.21 4.88 -6.06
N LEU A 144 6.87 4.65 -4.78
CA LEU A 144 7.67 5.06 -3.63
C LEU A 144 9.07 4.42 -3.66
N HIS A 145 9.15 3.12 -3.92
CA HIS A 145 10.43 2.41 -4.03
C HIS A 145 11.28 2.90 -5.21
N SER A 146 10.66 3.19 -6.35
CA SER A 146 11.37 3.78 -7.50
C SER A 146 11.94 5.15 -7.18
N TRP A 147 11.19 5.98 -6.44
CA TRP A 147 11.65 7.28 -5.98
C TRP A 147 12.81 7.15 -4.99
N LEU A 148 12.76 6.20 -4.05
CA LEU A 148 13.83 5.93 -3.09
C LEU A 148 15.15 5.60 -3.80
N VAL A 149 15.09 4.68 -4.78
CA VAL A 149 16.26 4.29 -5.58
C VAL A 149 16.82 5.50 -6.36
N ALA A 150 15.94 6.28 -6.98
CA ALA A 150 16.33 7.47 -7.76
C ALA A 150 16.99 8.56 -6.88
N ASN A 151 16.66 8.62 -5.59
CA ASN A 151 17.21 9.59 -4.63
C ASN A 151 18.30 8.98 -3.73
N ALA A 152 18.85 7.81 -4.09
CA ALA A 152 19.94 7.13 -3.40
C ALA A 152 19.68 6.85 -1.90
N HIS A 153 18.43 6.56 -1.54
CA HIS A 153 18.09 6.09 -0.22
C HIS A 153 18.22 4.57 -0.11
N GLU A 154 18.76 4.10 1.00
CA GLU A 154 18.86 2.68 1.29
C GLU A 154 17.72 2.25 2.21
N PHE A 155 17.11 1.12 1.89
CA PHE A 155 16.03 0.53 2.67
C PHE A 155 16.52 0.02 4.02
N SER A 156 15.71 0.18 5.06
CA SER A 156 16.03 -0.28 6.41
C SER A 156 14.77 -0.79 7.13
N GLY A 157 14.78 -2.05 7.55
CA GLY A 157 13.67 -2.64 8.30
C GLY A 157 12.36 -2.82 7.53
N PRO A 158 11.30 -3.25 8.22
CA PRO A 158 10.00 -3.53 7.63
C PRO A 158 9.33 -2.25 7.12
N CYS A 159 8.71 -2.32 5.95
CA CYS A 159 7.82 -1.26 5.50
C CYS A 159 6.53 -1.25 6.33
N ARG A 160 5.87 -0.08 6.43
CA ARG A 160 4.71 0.13 7.28
C ARG A 160 3.58 0.77 6.48
N GLU A 161 2.36 0.37 6.77
CA GLU A 161 1.13 0.99 6.30
C GLU A 161 0.37 1.52 7.51
N LEU A 162 0.13 2.83 7.52
CA LEU A 162 -0.68 3.50 8.52
C LEU A 162 -2.04 3.82 7.91
N TYR A 163 -3.10 3.20 8.39
CA TYR A 163 -4.45 3.36 7.84
C TYR A 163 -5.13 4.57 8.46
N VAL A 164 -4.86 5.74 7.89
CA VAL A 164 -5.32 7.04 8.40
C VAL A 164 -6.83 7.19 8.34
N ARG A 165 -7.45 6.62 7.30
CA ARG A 165 -8.89 6.53 7.12
C ARG A 165 -9.23 5.25 6.38
N ALA A 166 -9.87 4.30 7.05
CA ALA A 166 -10.21 2.99 6.50
C ALA A 166 -11.51 2.42 7.13
N GLU A 167 -12.42 3.30 7.58
CA GLU A 167 -13.64 2.92 8.30
C GLU A 167 -14.81 2.62 7.38
N SER A 168 -14.75 3.07 6.11
CA SER A 168 -15.81 2.89 5.13
C SER A 168 -15.69 1.55 4.41
N ASP A 169 -16.81 0.87 4.19
CA ASP A 169 -16.88 -0.29 3.30
C ASP A 169 -16.51 0.07 1.85
N ASP A 170 -16.75 1.33 1.45
CA ASP A 170 -16.28 1.87 0.18
C ASP A 170 -14.83 2.35 0.32
N GLN A 171 -13.92 1.54 -0.19
CA GLN A 171 -12.49 1.84 -0.17
C GLN A 171 -12.09 3.06 -1.03
N ALA A 172 -12.99 3.64 -1.81
CA ALA A 172 -12.71 4.83 -2.61
C ALA A 172 -12.27 6.03 -1.74
N ASP A 173 -12.71 6.07 -0.48
CA ASP A 173 -12.38 7.13 0.48
C ASP A 173 -11.19 6.79 1.40
N TRP A 174 -10.58 5.62 1.22
CA TRP A 174 -9.47 5.21 2.08
C TRP A 174 -8.22 6.06 1.86
N VAL A 175 -7.51 6.28 2.97
CA VAL A 175 -6.25 7.01 3.00
C VAL A 175 -5.25 6.19 3.81
N THR A 176 -4.20 5.72 3.14
CA THR A 176 -3.14 4.94 3.76
C THR A 176 -1.80 5.65 3.59
N GLU A 177 -1.11 5.94 4.69
CA GLU A 177 0.26 6.43 4.62
C GLU A 177 1.22 5.24 4.50
N LEU A 178 2.02 5.24 3.43
CA LEU A 178 3.09 4.30 3.18
C LEU A 178 4.37 4.83 3.82
N GLN A 179 5.05 4.02 4.60
CA GLN A 179 6.25 4.41 5.33
C GLN A 179 7.36 3.39 5.07
N GLN A 180 8.37 3.76 4.31
CA GLN A 180 9.56 2.94 4.12
C GLN A 180 10.70 3.46 4.98
N PRO A 181 11.09 2.74 6.04
CA PRO A 181 12.30 3.05 6.79
C PRO A 181 13.53 3.09 5.90
N ILE A 182 14.43 4.03 6.20
CA ILE A 182 15.69 4.22 5.48
C ILE A 182 16.86 4.32 6.47
N THR A 183 18.05 3.96 6.00
CA THR A 183 19.30 4.23 6.75
C THR A 183 19.51 5.72 6.89
N GLY A 184 20.04 6.13 8.04
CA GLY A 184 20.28 7.52 8.41
C GLY A 184 21.49 8.15 7.72
#